data_0ae51ddb0a8292ce80d3ec9e6e799932
#
_entry.id   0ae51ddb0a8292ce80d3ec9e6e799932
#
_cell.length_a   1.000
_cell.length_b   1.000
_cell.length_c   1.000
_cell.angle_alpha   90.00
_cell.angle_beta   90.00
_cell.angle_gamma   90.00
#
_symmetry.space_group_name_H-M   'P 1'
#
loop_
_entity.id
_entity.type
_entity.pdbx_description
1 polymer ?
#
loop_
_entity_poly.entity_id
_entity_poly.type
_entity_poly.pdbx_seq_one_letter_code
_entity_poly.pdbx_strand_id
1 'polypeptide(L)'
;MEPRTDDGLSPYRIFSRAEWAAKRADTPMTLKPDEVTRLRSLHDRLDMTEVEEIYLPLSRLLSLYVAATQRLFRAQQNFLGTEDAKVPFIIGVAGSVAVGKSTTARVLQALLARWPNVPKVDLVTTDGFLYPNAILEREDLMEKKGFPASYDLPALLRFLSDIKAGRRPVRAPVYSHLTYDVTPNLWIEIDRPDILIVEGLNVLETGAPPKGGKAIPYVSDFFDFSIYLDADEDLLQSWYVDRFLTLRGTAFRDPKSYFHRYATLSDAQAVKTATSIWTRINLLNLRENILPTRQRADLILKKVESHLVEEVALRRL
;
A
#
# COMPACT_ATOMS: atom_id res chain seq x y z
N MET A 1 -8.71 -28.19 -17.13
CA MET A 1 -8.74 -26.81 -16.60
C MET A 1 -9.82 -26.08 -17.36
N GLU A 2 -11.03 -26.04 -16.80
CA GLU A 2 -12.16 -25.38 -17.45
C GLU A 2 -11.90 -23.87 -17.53
N PRO A 3 -12.22 -23.21 -18.65
CA PRO A 3 -12.13 -21.75 -18.72
C PRO A 3 -13.09 -21.18 -17.69
N ARG A 4 -12.56 -20.36 -16.75
CA ARG A 4 -13.40 -19.55 -15.85
C ARG A 4 -14.33 -18.72 -16.72
N THR A 5 -15.61 -19.05 -16.70
CA THR A 5 -16.64 -18.26 -17.35
C THR A 5 -16.62 -16.88 -16.71
N ASP A 6 -16.11 -15.90 -17.45
CA ASP A 6 -16.40 -14.48 -17.21
C ASP A 6 -17.91 -14.36 -17.44
N ASP A 7 -18.69 -14.33 -16.35
CA ASP A 7 -20.14 -14.19 -16.39
C ASP A 7 -20.61 -12.82 -16.89
N GLY A 8 -19.69 -12.04 -17.47
CA GLY A 8 -19.94 -10.75 -18.13
C GLY A 8 -20.25 -9.60 -17.17
N LEU A 9 -20.34 -9.89 -15.86
CA LEU A 9 -20.66 -8.88 -14.84
C LEU A 9 -19.43 -8.37 -14.09
N SER A 10 -18.26 -9.02 -14.24
CA SER A 10 -17.02 -8.57 -13.59
C SER A 10 -16.53 -7.26 -14.19
N PRO A 11 -16.24 -6.22 -13.38
CA PRO A 11 -15.63 -5.00 -13.87
C PRO A 11 -14.15 -5.18 -14.23
N TYR A 12 -13.59 -6.38 -14.03
CA TYR A 12 -12.17 -6.64 -14.25
C TYR A 12 -11.93 -7.51 -15.48
N ARG A 13 -10.81 -7.24 -16.14
CA ARG A 13 -10.15 -8.17 -17.06
C ARG A 13 -9.04 -8.89 -16.31
N ILE A 14 -9.11 -10.20 -16.32
CA ILE A 14 -8.17 -11.07 -15.61
C ILE A 14 -7.06 -11.52 -16.57
N PHE A 15 -5.82 -11.46 -16.10
CA PHE A 15 -4.63 -11.90 -16.80
C PHE A 15 -3.90 -12.93 -15.94
N SER A 16 -3.51 -14.03 -16.55
CA SER A 16 -2.48 -14.91 -16.00
C SER A 16 -1.13 -14.18 -15.92
N ARG A 17 -0.23 -14.67 -15.10
CA ARG A 17 1.14 -14.13 -14.98
C ARG A 17 1.82 -13.98 -16.34
N ALA A 18 1.73 -15.01 -17.22
CA ALA A 18 2.35 -15.00 -18.54
C ALA A 18 1.72 -13.94 -19.48
N GLU A 19 0.39 -13.84 -19.49
CA GLU A 19 -0.31 -12.81 -20.28
C GLU A 19 0.02 -11.39 -19.82
N TRP A 20 0.18 -11.21 -18.50
CA TRP A 20 0.56 -9.92 -17.93
C TRP A 20 2.02 -9.58 -18.27
N ALA A 21 2.95 -10.52 -18.11
CA ALA A 21 4.36 -10.35 -18.43
C ALA A 21 4.57 -9.90 -19.89
N ALA A 22 3.77 -10.42 -20.84
CA ALA A 22 3.82 -9.99 -22.24
C ALA A 22 3.46 -8.50 -22.44
N LYS A 23 2.81 -7.83 -21.47
CA LYS A 23 2.45 -6.41 -21.56
C LYS A 23 3.63 -5.46 -21.31
N ARG A 24 4.76 -5.99 -20.84
CA ARG A 24 5.98 -5.16 -20.70
C ARG A 24 6.49 -4.62 -22.04
N ALA A 25 6.21 -5.36 -23.14
CA ALA A 25 6.78 -5.09 -24.46
C ALA A 25 8.32 -4.98 -24.39
N ASP A 26 8.90 -3.96 -24.97
CA ASP A 26 10.33 -3.66 -24.98
C ASP A 26 10.82 -2.76 -23.81
N THR A 27 9.98 -2.61 -22.75
CA THR A 27 10.36 -1.84 -21.56
C THR A 27 11.61 -2.44 -20.91
N PRO A 28 12.73 -1.68 -20.81
CA PRO A 28 13.97 -2.24 -20.29
C PRO A 28 13.92 -2.43 -18.78
N MET A 29 14.57 -3.49 -18.30
CA MET A 29 14.81 -3.68 -16.88
C MET A 29 15.84 -2.65 -16.41
N THR A 30 15.46 -1.79 -15.48
CA THR A 30 16.32 -0.71 -14.96
C THR A 30 16.87 -0.99 -13.56
N LEU A 31 16.36 -2.01 -12.87
CA LEU A 31 16.83 -2.44 -11.55
C LEU A 31 17.90 -3.51 -11.67
N LYS A 32 18.87 -3.49 -10.76
CA LYS A 32 19.90 -4.52 -10.61
C LYS A 32 19.53 -5.52 -9.51
N PRO A 33 20.07 -6.75 -9.52
CA PRO A 33 19.74 -7.79 -8.52
C PRO A 33 19.99 -7.35 -7.08
N ASP A 34 21.06 -6.60 -6.81
CA ASP A 34 21.37 -6.08 -5.47
C ASP A 34 20.37 -5.02 -5.02
N GLU A 35 19.85 -4.21 -5.93
CA GLU A 35 18.79 -3.23 -5.64
C GLU A 35 17.47 -3.95 -5.30
N VAL A 36 17.07 -4.95 -6.09
CA VAL A 36 15.88 -5.75 -5.82
C VAL A 36 15.97 -6.42 -4.44
N THR A 37 17.15 -6.93 -4.07
CA THR A 37 17.39 -7.50 -2.74
C THR A 37 17.17 -6.48 -1.62
N ARG A 38 17.56 -5.22 -1.81
CA ARG A 38 17.37 -4.13 -0.82
C ARG A 38 15.92 -3.64 -0.73
N LEU A 39 15.13 -3.78 -1.80
CA LEU A 39 13.75 -3.32 -1.83
C LEU A 39 12.79 -4.27 -1.11
N ARG A 40 13.13 -5.55 -1.00
CA ARG A 40 12.27 -6.55 -0.34
C ARG A 40 12.22 -6.34 1.19
N SER A 41 11.07 -6.62 1.77
CA SER A 41 10.92 -6.79 3.22
C SER A 41 11.46 -8.16 3.67
N LEU A 42 11.64 -8.34 4.96
CA LEU A 42 12.27 -9.52 5.58
C LEU A 42 11.69 -10.88 5.13
N HIS A 43 10.41 -10.92 4.74
CA HIS A 43 9.71 -12.16 4.37
C HIS A 43 9.22 -12.19 2.94
N ASP A 44 9.32 -11.07 2.19
CA ASP A 44 8.83 -11.06 0.82
C ASP A 44 9.81 -11.81 -0.09
N ARG A 45 9.29 -12.73 -0.86
CA ARG A 45 10.02 -13.40 -1.93
C ARG A 45 9.93 -12.52 -3.18
N LEU A 46 10.83 -11.58 -3.28
CA LEU A 46 11.00 -10.75 -4.45
C LEU A 46 12.31 -11.12 -5.13
N ASP A 47 12.26 -11.47 -6.39
CA ASP A 47 13.41 -11.72 -7.25
C ASP A 47 13.31 -10.91 -8.55
N MET A 48 14.33 -11.04 -9.41
CA MET A 48 14.35 -10.32 -10.69
C MET A 48 13.22 -10.76 -11.62
N THR A 49 12.83 -12.02 -11.58
CA THR A 49 11.75 -12.59 -12.41
C THR A 49 10.41 -11.97 -12.03
N GLU A 50 10.13 -11.86 -10.72
CA GLU A 50 8.89 -11.20 -10.23
C GLU A 50 8.85 -9.73 -10.65
N VAL A 51 10.00 -9.03 -10.57
CA VAL A 51 10.06 -7.63 -11.02
C VAL A 51 9.82 -7.53 -12.52
N GLU A 52 10.40 -8.41 -13.31
CA GLU A 52 10.31 -8.41 -14.76
C GLU A 52 8.91 -8.77 -15.28
N GLU A 53 8.27 -9.76 -14.68
CA GLU A 53 7.00 -10.29 -15.13
C GLU A 53 5.78 -9.54 -14.58
N ILE A 54 5.88 -8.96 -13.39
CA ILE A 54 4.75 -8.32 -12.71
C ILE A 54 4.92 -6.80 -12.63
N TYR A 55 6.02 -6.33 -12.03
CA TYR A 55 6.14 -4.91 -11.70
C TYR A 55 6.58 -4.05 -12.90
N LEU A 56 7.32 -4.60 -13.83
CA LEU A 56 7.75 -3.86 -15.02
C LEU A 56 6.57 -3.54 -15.97
N PRO A 57 5.69 -4.52 -16.33
CA PRO A 57 4.44 -4.21 -17.04
C PRO A 57 3.55 -3.23 -16.28
N LEU A 58 3.44 -3.38 -14.95
CA LEU A 58 2.66 -2.47 -14.12
C LEU A 58 3.23 -1.05 -14.15
N SER A 59 4.55 -0.89 -14.02
CA SER A 59 5.18 0.43 -14.09
C SER A 59 4.95 1.09 -15.46
N ARG A 60 4.98 0.31 -16.55
CA ARG A 60 4.63 0.77 -17.90
C ARG A 60 3.18 1.25 -17.97
N LEU A 61 2.24 0.47 -17.46
CA LEU A 61 0.84 0.88 -17.40
C LEU A 61 0.66 2.19 -16.63
N LEU A 62 1.25 2.28 -15.43
CA LEU A 62 1.17 3.48 -14.60
C LEU A 62 1.75 4.71 -15.30
N SER A 63 2.86 4.58 -16.03
CA SER A 63 3.43 5.71 -16.78
C SER A 63 2.49 6.23 -17.88
N LEU A 64 1.69 5.35 -18.50
CA LEU A 64 0.67 5.75 -19.46
C LEU A 64 -0.47 6.55 -18.79
N TYR A 65 -0.92 6.08 -17.60
CA TYR A 65 -1.92 6.81 -16.80
C TYR A 65 -1.41 8.19 -16.38
N VAL A 66 -0.18 8.25 -15.84
CA VAL A 66 0.46 9.53 -15.47
C VAL A 66 0.49 10.49 -16.65
N ALA A 67 0.96 10.04 -17.82
CA ALA A 67 1.04 10.87 -19.01
C ALA A 67 -0.34 11.36 -19.49
N ALA A 68 -1.37 10.51 -19.39
CA ALA A 68 -2.74 10.86 -19.75
C ALA A 68 -3.32 11.90 -18.77
N THR A 69 -3.15 11.69 -17.46
CA THR A 69 -3.60 12.61 -16.40
C THR A 69 -2.95 13.98 -16.52
N GLN A 70 -1.63 14.04 -16.77
CA GLN A 70 -0.93 15.31 -16.96
C GLN A 70 -1.41 16.07 -18.22
N ARG A 71 -1.79 15.35 -19.29
CA ARG A 71 -2.38 15.99 -20.48
C ARG A 71 -3.79 16.54 -20.18
N LEU A 72 -4.61 15.77 -19.50
CA LEU A 72 -5.94 16.20 -19.08
C LEU A 72 -5.87 17.41 -18.14
N PHE A 73 -4.96 17.38 -17.17
CA PHE A 73 -4.73 18.51 -16.27
C PHE A 73 -4.40 19.80 -17.02
N ARG A 74 -3.46 19.76 -17.96
CA ARG A 74 -3.12 20.92 -18.79
C ARG A 74 -4.31 21.45 -19.60
N ALA A 75 -5.09 20.54 -20.18
CA ALA A 75 -6.32 20.95 -20.90
C ALA A 75 -7.33 21.64 -19.98
N GLN A 76 -7.48 21.14 -18.75
CA GLN A 76 -8.33 21.74 -17.71
C GLN A 76 -7.82 23.11 -17.26
N GLN A 77 -6.50 23.27 -17.04
CA GLN A 77 -5.90 24.56 -16.71
C GLN A 77 -6.17 25.61 -17.82
N ASN A 78 -5.98 25.22 -19.07
CA ASN A 78 -6.29 26.09 -20.21
C ASN A 78 -7.79 26.51 -20.27
N PHE A 79 -8.68 25.56 -19.98
CA PHE A 79 -10.12 25.84 -19.92
C PHE A 79 -10.48 26.81 -18.78
N LEU A 80 -9.84 26.67 -17.61
CA LEU A 80 -10.08 27.50 -16.43
C LEU A 80 -9.33 28.85 -16.47
N GLY A 81 -8.40 29.04 -17.40
CA GLY A 81 -7.54 30.23 -17.45
C GLY A 81 -6.55 30.32 -16.27
N THR A 82 -6.11 29.17 -15.73
CA THR A 82 -5.14 29.09 -14.64
C THR A 82 -3.82 28.49 -15.14
N GLU A 83 -2.71 28.76 -14.43
CA GLU A 83 -1.37 28.32 -14.81
C GLU A 83 -0.70 27.51 -13.71
N ASP A 84 -1.40 26.50 -13.14
CA ASP A 84 -0.78 25.61 -12.18
C ASP A 84 0.23 24.68 -12.87
N ALA A 85 1.40 24.53 -12.28
CA ALA A 85 2.54 23.89 -12.94
C ALA A 85 2.34 22.39 -13.20
N LYS A 86 1.78 21.65 -12.24
CA LYS A 86 1.47 20.21 -12.35
C LYS A 86 0.62 19.75 -11.16
N VAL A 87 -0.12 18.67 -11.34
CA VAL A 87 -0.80 17.94 -10.26
C VAL A 87 -0.07 16.63 -10.01
N PRO A 88 0.22 16.24 -8.74
CA PRO A 88 0.76 14.93 -8.44
C PRO A 88 -0.22 13.82 -8.83
N PHE A 89 0.31 12.75 -9.45
CA PHE A 89 -0.44 11.52 -9.66
C PHE A 89 -0.34 10.66 -8.39
N ILE A 90 -1.46 10.36 -7.75
CA ILE A 90 -1.46 9.65 -6.47
C ILE A 90 -1.87 8.19 -6.68
N ILE A 91 -1.00 7.26 -6.25
CA ILE A 91 -1.22 5.82 -6.32
C ILE A 91 -1.49 5.29 -4.91
N GLY A 92 -2.67 4.70 -4.70
CA GLY A 92 -2.99 3.98 -3.46
C GLY A 92 -2.55 2.52 -3.53
N VAL A 93 -1.88 2.00 -2.49
CA VAL A 93 -1.50 0.59 -2.36
C VAL A 93 -2.12 0.00 -1.11
N ALA A 94 -3.13 -0.84 -1.30
CA ALA A 94 -3.93 -1.47 -0.25
C ALA A 94 -3.66 -2.97 -0.13
N GLY A 95 -4.16 -3.58 0.94
CA GLY A 95 -4.10 -5.02 1.20
C GLY A 95 -3.85 -5.34 2.67
N SER A 96 -3.90 -6.61 3.03
CA SER A 96 -3.74 -7.09 4.41
C SER A 96 -2.34 -6.86 5.00
N VAL A 97 -2.23 -7.06 6.30
CA VAL A 97 -0.91 -7.23 6.95
C VAL A 97 -0.19 -8.43 6.34
N ALA A 98 1.12 -8.36 6.23
CA ALA A 98 2.02 -9.38 5.68
C ALA A 98 1.87 -9.74 4.19
N VAL A 99 0.96 -9.10 3.44
CA VAL A 99 0.77 -9.36 2.00
C VAL A 99 1.86 -8.78 1.09
N GLY A 100 2.73 -7.89 1.59
CA GLY A 100 3.85 -7.31 0.84
C GLY A 100 3.60 -5.93 0.23
N LYS A 101 2.66 -5.14 0.77
CA LYS A 101 2.38 -3.76 0.31
C LYS A 101 3.61 -2.88 0.24
N SER A 102 4.39 -2.83 1.32
CA SER A 102 5.57 -1.96 1.41
C SER A 102 6.66 -2.35 0.43
N THR A 103 6.83 -3.64 0.12
CA THR A 103 7.73 -4.11 -0.93
C THR A 103 7.23 -3.69 -2.30
N THR A 104 5.95 -3.91 -2.61
CA THR A 104 5.32 -3.45 -3.86
C THR A 104 5.49 -1.95 -4.05
N ALA A 105 5.21 -1.14 -3.02
CA ALA A 105 5.31 0.31 -3.07
C ALA A 105 6.76 0.77 -3.35
N ARG A 106 7.77 0.18 -2.69
CA ARG A 106 9.19 0.49 -2.94
C ARG A 106 9.67 0.07 -4.32
N VAL A 107 9.25 -1.11 -4.81
CA VAL A 107 9.60 -1.57 -6.16
C VAL A 107 9.00 -0.63 -7.21
N LEU A 108 7.74 -0.25 -7.07
CA LEU A 108 7.09 0.71 -7.96
C LEU A 108 7.76 2.08 -7.89
N GLN A 109 8.10 2.57 -6.71
CA GLN A 109 8.84 3.82 -6.55
C GLN A 109 10.17 3.78 -7.32
N ALA A 110 10.93 2.70 -7.16
CA ALA A 110 12.22 2.54 -7.81
C ALA A 110 12.13 2.42 -9.34
N LEU A 111 11.12 1.72 -9.87
CA LEU A 111 10.89 1.59 -11.30
C LEU A 111 10.39 2.91 -11.91
N LEU A 112 9.36 3.52 -11.31
CA LEU A 112 8.74 4.74 -11.81
C LEU A 112 9.72 5.93 -11.81
N ALA A 113 10.57 6.06 -10.79
CA ALA A 113 11.57 7.10 -10.73
C ALA A 113 12.63 7.04 -11.85
N ARG A 114 12.69 5.91 -12.59
CA ARG A 114 13.62 5.73 -13.73
C ARG A 114 12.98 5.93 -15.10
N TRP A 115 11.69 6.27 -15.14
CA TRP A 115 11.04 6.64 -16.38
C TRP A 115 11.45 8.06 -16.82
N PRO A 116 11.70 8.30 -18.13
CA PRO A 116 12.23 9.58 -18.59
C PRO A 116 11.40 10.81 -18.23
N ASN A 117 10.09 10.65 -18.07
CA ASN A 117 9.15 11.75 -17.83
C ASN A 117 8.68 11.86 -16.36
N VAL A 118 9.23 11.04 -15.45
CA VAL A 118 8.80 11.03 -14.05
C VAL A 118 10.01 11.04 -13.12
N PRO A 119 10.64 12.20 -12.92
CA PRO A 119 11.89 12.29 -12.17
C PRO A 119 11.70 12.14 -10.65
N LYS A 120 10.52 12.48 -10.10
CA LYS A 120 10.31 12.51 -8.65
C LYS A 120 9.11 11.66 -8.23
N VAL A 121 9.40 10.58 -7.50
CA VAL A 121 8.41 9.66 -6.93
C VAL A 121 8.61 9.59 -5.42
N ASP A 122 7.65 10.10 -4.66
CA ASP A 122 7.65 10.04 -3.21
C ASP A 122 6.74 8.90 -2.72
N LEU A 123 7.05 8.34 -1.54
CA LEU A 123 6.31 7.26 -0.90
C LEU A 123 5.99 7.65 0.54
N VAL A 124 4.71 7.52 0.92
CA VAL A 124 4.21 7.76 2.27
C VAL A 124 3.40 6.56 2.73
N THR A 125 3.64 6.12 3.96
CA THR A 125 2.84 5.08 4.61
C THR A 125 1.79 5.74 5.51
N THR A 126 0.57 5.22 5.49
CA THR A 126 -0.50 5.76 6.34
C THR A 126 -0.30 5.46 7.82
N ASP A 127 0.62 4.56 8.18
CA ASP A 127 0.94 4.26 9.58
C ASP A 127 1.44 5.51 10.34
N GLY A 128 2.05 6.48 9.64
CA GLY A 128 2.40 7.77 10.22
C GLY A 128 1.18 8.58 10.72
N PHE A 129 0.00 8.31 10.19
CA PHE A 129 -1.25 8.95 10.60
C PHE A 129 -2.05 8.15 11.63
N LEU A 130 -1.49 7.09 12.20
CA LEU A 130 -2.05 6.46 13.40
C LEU A 130 -2.02 7.45 14.57
N TYR A 131 -2.99 7.38 15.45
CA TYR A 131 -2.89 8.07 16.72
C TYR A 131 -1.70 7.50 17.53
N PRO A 132 -0.94 8.36 18.24
CA PRO A 132 0.10 7.91 19.18
C PRO A 132 -0.44 6.89 20.19
N ASN A 133 0.41 5.94 20.60
CA ASN A 133 0.03 4.90 21.57
C ASN A 133 -0.63 5.47 22.82
N ALA A 134 -0.13 6.59 23.35
CA ALA A 134 -0.72 7.25 24.53
C ALA A 134 -2.19 7.67 24.33
N ILE A 135 -2.58 8.02 23.10
CA ILE A 135 -3.98 8.31 22.78
C ILE A 135 -4.76 7.00 22.63
N LEU A 136 -4.20 6.01 21.91
CA LEU A 136 -4.86 4.71 21.72
C LEU A 136 -5.10 3.98 23.05
N GLU A 137 -4.18 4.07 24.01
CA GLU A 137 -4.32 3.53 25.36
C GLU A 137 -5.43 4.24 26.15
N ARG A 138 -5.45 5.57 26.10
CA ARG A 138 -6.49 6.37 26.80
C ARG A 138 -7.89 6.08 26.26
N GLU A 139 -8.02 5.87 24.96
CA GLU A 139 -9.31 5.63 24.28
C GLU A 139 -9.66 4.12 24.16
N ASP A 140 -8.89 3.21 24.78
CA ASP A 140 -9.04 1.75 24.72
C ASP A 140 -9.03 1.20 23.25
N LEU A 141 -8.17 1.77 22.41
CA LEU A 141 -8.05 1.44 21.00
C LEU A 141 -6.77 0.65 20.64
N MET A 142 -5.93 0.28 21.62
CA MET A 142 -4.67 -0.45 21.34
C MET A 142 -4.90 -1.79 20.64
N GLU A 143 -5.93 -2.54 20.99
CA GLU A 143 -6.29 -3.78 20.29
C GLU A 143 -6.94 -3.53 18.91
N LYS A 144 -7.32 -2.30 18.63
CA LYS A 144 -7.83 -1.87 17.32
C LYS A 144 -6.81 -1.06 16.52
N LYS A 145 -5.53 -1.11 16.89
CA LYS A 145 -4.49 -0.43 16.12
C LYS A 145 -4.37 -1.03 14.72
N GLY A 146 -4.48 -0.17 13.70
CA GLY A 146 -4.61 -0.58 12.29
C GLY A 146 -6.06 -0.64 11.78
N PHE A 147 -7.07 -0.57 12.65
CA PHE A 147 -8.47 -0.36 12.26
C PHE A 147 -8.71 1.12 11.90
N PRO A 148 -9.75 1.44 11.11
CA PRO A 148 -10.04 2.82 10.73
C PRO A 148 -10.10 3.81 11.91
N ALA A 149 -10.68 3.39 13.05
CA ALA A 149 -10.80 4.21 14.24
C ALA A 149 -9.47 4.60 14.91
N SER A 150 -8.38 3.91 14.58
CA SER A 150 -7.05 4.19 15.13
C SER A 150 -6.24 5.25 14.37
N TYR A 151 -6.80 5.78 13.28
CA TYR A 151 -6.12 6.78 12.43
C TYR A 151 -6.66 8.19 12.67
N ASP A 152 -5.77 9.18 12.64
CA ASP A 152 -6.14 10.60 12.50
C ASP A 152 -6.54 10.85 11.03
N LEU A 153 -7.73 10.39 10.68
CA LEU A 153 -8.29 10.54 9.34
C LEU A 153 -8.36 12.03 8.91
N PRO A 154 -8.75 13.00 9.75
CA PRO A 154 -8.71 14.40 9.39
C PRO A 154 -7.30 14.89 8.99
N ALA A 155 -6.24 14.44 9.67
CA ALA A 155 -4.88 14.80 9.32
C ALA A 155 -4.46 14.18 7.98
N LEU A 156 -4.80 12.91 7.72
CA LEU A 156 -4.53 12.24 6.44
C LEU A 156 -5.26 12.92 5.27
N LEU A 157 -6.53 13.26 5.45
CA LEU A 157 -7.30 13.96 4.42
C LEU A 157 -6.75 15.37 4.13
N ARG A 158 -6.34 16.12 5.17
CA ARG A 158 -5.65 17.41 4.98
C ARG A 158 -4.35 17.25 4.21
N PHE A 159 -3.53 16.25 4.57
CA PHE A 159 -2.30 15.95 3.86
C PHE A 159 -2.55 15.72 2.36
N LEU A 160 -3.49 14.84 2.01
CA LEU A 160 -3.81 14.52 0.61
C LEU A 160 -4.39 15.73 -0.13
N SER A 161 -5.26 16.50 0.53
CA SER A 161 -5.80 17.75 -0.02
C SER A 161 -4.71 18.77 -0.32
N ASP A 162 -3.76 18.95 0.60
CA ASP A 162 -2.64 19.89 0.43
C ASP A 162 -1.71 19.44 -0.71
N ILE A 163 -1.48 18.14 -0.87
CA ILE A 163 -0.75 17.57 -2.00
C ILE A 163 -1.46 17.88 -3.32
N LYS A 164 -2.77 17.59 -3.43
CA LYS A 164 -3.55 17.86 -4.65
C LYS A 164 -3.68 19.36 -4.95
N ALA A 165 -3.72 20.21 -3.92
CA ALA A 165 -3.72 21.66 -4.06
C ALA A 165 -2.34 22.26 -4.41
N GLY A 166 -1.31 21.43 -4.60
CA GLY A 166 0.04 21.88 -4.94
C GLY A 166 0.75 22.67 -3.83
N ARG A 167 0.28 22.59 -2.58
CA ARG A 167 0.96 23.22 -1.44
C ARG A 167 2.33 22.59 -1.22
N ARG A 168 3.28 23.37 -0.67
CA ARG A 168 4.66 22.90 -0.46
C ARG A 168 5.43 23.71 0.58
N PRO A 169 6.33 23.03 1.32
CA PRO A 169 6.37 21.57 1.47
C PRO A 169 5.16 21.07 2.25
N VAL A 170 4.71 19.84 2.00
CA VAL A 170 3.70 19.16 2.81
C VAL A 170 4.41 18.11 3.67
N ARG A 171 4.00 17.97 4.95
CA ARG A 171 4.66 17.08 5.89
C ARG A 171 3.80 15.87 6.20
N ALA A 172 4.41 14.67 6.15
CA ALA A 172 3.80 13.43 6.62
C ALA A 172 4.50 12.95 7.89
N PRO A 173 3.78 12.52 8.95
CA PRO A 173 4.39 11.98 10.15
C PRO A 173 5.11 10.67 9.88
N VAL A 174 6.14 10.36 10.67
CA VAL A 174 6.94 9.13 10.56
C VAL A 174 6.51 8.12 11.61
N TYR A 175 6.28 6.87 11.18
CA TYR A 175 6.02 5.75 12.07
C TYR A 175 7.26 4.89 12.28
N SER A 176 7.48 4.43 13.50
CA SER A 176 8.56 3.52 13.84
C SER A 176 8.01 2.13 14.17
N HIS A 177 8.31 1.15 13.33
CA HIS A 177 7.98 -0.24 13.62
C HIS A 177 8.74 -0.80 14.82
N LEU A 178 9.89 -0.24 15.18
CA LEU A 178 10.67 -0.66 16.35
C LEU A 178 9.93 -0.29 17.64
N THR A 179 9.53 0.97 17.77
CA THR A 179 8.80 1.46 18.95
C THR A 179 7.29 1.21 18.83
N TYR A 180 6.83 0.74 17.68
CA TYR A 180 5.41 0.53 17.36
C TYR A 180 4.57 1.78 17.60
N ASP A 181 5.11 2.95 17.23
CA ASP A 181 4.47 4.24 17.48
C ASP A 181 4.83 5.29 16.42
N VAL A 182 4.04 6.35 16.34
CA VAL A 182 4.39 7.56 15.59
C VAL A 182 5.57 8.24 16.30
N THR A 183 6.61 8.59 15.53
CA THR A 183 7.80 9.23 16.07
C THR A 183 7.53 10.71 16.31
N PRO A 184 7.57 11.19 17.55
CA PRO A 184 7.32 12.60 17.84
C PRO A 184 8.29 13.53 17.12
N ASN A 185 7.78 14.62 16.55
CA ASN A 185 8.58 15.68 15.90
C ASN A 185 9.44 15.19 14.71
N LEU A 186 9.14 14.04 14.14
CA LEU A 186 9.80 13.54 12.93
C LEU A 186 8.80 13.51 11.75
N TRP A 187 9.20 14.11 10.62
CA TRP A 187 8.34 14.29 9.46
C TRP A 187 9.12 13.95 8.18
N ILE A 188 8.42 13.42 7.21
CA ILE A 188 8.88 13.36 5.81
C ILE A 188 8.33 14.60 5.11
N GLU A 189 9.21 15.36 4.46
CA GLU A 189 8.80 16.51 3.65
C GLU A 189 8.56 16.05 2.19
N ILE A 190 7.36 16.34 1.70
CA ILE A 190 6.93 16.07 0.33
C ILE A 190 6.90 17.41 -0.40
N ASP A 191 7.78 17.56 -1.39
CA ASP A 191 7.88 18.78 -2.18
C ASP A 191 7.69 18.49 -3.67
N ARG A 192 6.50 18.73 -4.18
CA ARG A 192 6.10 18.62 -5.60
C ARG A 192 6.52 17.31 -6.27
N PRO A 193 6.09 16.15 -5.83
CA PRO A 193 6.33 14.91 -6.56
C PRO A 193 5.56 14.92 -7.90
N ASP A 194 6.05 14.16 -8.87
CA ASP A 194 5.29 13.82 -10.07
C ASP A 194 4.32 12.68 -9.75
N ILE A 195 4.77 11.74 -8.92
CA ILE A 195 3.97 10.64 -8.39
C ILE A 195 4.12 10.58 -6.88
N LEU A 196 3.01 10.43 -6.17
CA LEU A 196 2.98 10.08 -4.75
C LEU A 196 2.39 8.68 -4.59
N ILE A 197 3.12 7.76 -3.98
CA ILE A 197 2.60 6.45 -3.59
C ILE A 197 2.15 6.54 -2.12
N VAL A 198 0.91 6.17 -1.85
CA VAL A 198 0.33 6.12 -0.50
C VAL A 198 0.01 4.67 -0.17
N GLU A 199 0.72 4.10 0.80
CA GLU A 199 0.57 2.69 1.18
C GLU A 199 -0.08 2.58 2.55
N GLY A 200 -1.06 1.66 2.69
CA GLY A 200 -1.67 1.39 3.98
C GLY A 200 -2.76 0.33 3.97
N LEU A 201 -3.24 -0.02 5.16
CA LEU A 201 -4.27 -1.06 5.33
C LEU A 201 -5.64 -0.58 4.82
N ASN A 202 -6.05 0.63 5.20
CA ASN A 202 -7.40 1.15 5.03
C ASN A 202 -7.49 2.27 3.98
N VAL A 203 -6.52 2.34 3.03
CA VAL A 203 -6.48 3.44 2.05
C VAL A 203 -7.66 3.44 1.06
N LEU A 204 -8.32 2.30 0.88
CA LEU A 204 -9.53 2.17 0.05
C LEU A 204 -10.83 2.13 0.87
N GLU A 205 -10.75 2.27 2.18
CA GLU A 205 -11.90 2.22 3.09
C GLU A 205 -12.81 3.45 2.86
N THR A 206 -14.13 3.23 2.91
CA THR A 206 -15.13 4.27 2.62
C THR A 206 -15.80 4.85 3.85
N GLY A 207 -15.59 4.26 5.03
CA GLY A 207 -16.23 4.72 6.25
C GLY A 207 -17.76 4.78 6.20
N ALA A 208 -18.37 4.98 7.34
CA ALA A 208 -19.78 5.33 7.40
C ALA A 208 -19.99 6.80 6.95
N PRO A 209 -21.05 7.11 6.18
CA PRO A 209 -21.33 8.49 5.81
C PRO A 209 -21.49 9.36 7.07
N PRO A 210 -20.99 10.61 7.06
CA PRO A 210 -21.00 11.47 8.23
C PRO A 210 -22.44 11.75 8.68
N LYS A 211 -22.68 11.64 9.99
CA LYS A 211 -23.95 12.03 10.58
C LYS A 211 -24.08 13.55 10.42
N GLY A 212 -25.10 14.02 9.71
CA GLY A 212 -25.38 15.45 9.53
C GLY A 212 -25.23 15.99 8.10
N GLY A 213 -25.08 15.13 7.08
CA GLY A 213 -25.21 15.51 5.67
C GLY A 213 -24.06 16.33 5.08
N LYS A 214 -22.95 16.53 5.80
CA LYS A 214 -21.75 17.14 5.21
C LYS A 214 -20.97 16.05 4.46
N ALA A 215 -20.77 16.23 3.16
CA ALA A 215 -19.88 15.37 2.39
C ALA A 215 -18.44 15.51 2.93
N ILE A 216 -17.87 14.38 3.38
CA ILE A 216 -16.45 14.28 3.71
C ILE A 216 -15.84 13.38 2.63
N PRO A 217 -14.74 13.81 1.96
CA PRO A 217 -14.08 12.96 0.97
C PRO A 217 -13.52 11.71 1.66
N TYR A 218 -13.48 10.61 0.93
CA TYR A 218 -12.74 9.42 1.33
C TYR A 218 -11.26 9.55 0.93
N VAL A 219 -10.38 8.82 1.59
CA VAL A 219 -8.96 8.77 1.22
C VAL A 219 -8.79 8.34 -0.23
N SER A 220 -9.59 7.37 -0.68
CA SER A 220 -9.58 6.87 -2.06
C SER A 220 -10.01 7.90 -3.12
N ASP A 221 -10.73 8.96 -2.75
CA ASP A 221 -11.14 10.01 -3.70
C ASP A 221 -9.94 10.85 -4.20
N PHE A 222 -8.83 10.79 -3.49
CA PHE A 222 -7.59 11.46 -3.89
C PHE A 222 -6.70 10.63 -4.82
N PHE A 223 -7.01 9.35 -5.01
CA PHE A 223 -6.18 8.47 -5.83
C PHE A 223 -6.54 8.58 -7.31
N ASP A 224 -5.51 8.65 -8.13
CA ASP A 224 -5.62 8.58 -9.59
C ASP A 224 -5.54 7.11 -10.07
N PHE A 225 -4.97 6.23 -9.25
CA PHE A 225 -4.91 4.79 -9.47
C PHE A 225 -4.75 4.05 -8.15
N SER A 226 -5.37 2.90 -8.03
CA SER A 226 -5.34 2.10 -6.80
C SER A 226 -5.00 0.64 -7.08
N ILE A 227 -4.13 0.07 -6.23
CA ILE A 227 -3.64 -1.30 -6.29
C ILE A 227 -4.04 -2.02 -5.01
N TYR A 228 -4.66 -3.18 -5.14
CA TYR A 228 -4.94 -4.06 -4.00
C TYR A 228 -4.11 -5.33 -4.11
N LEU A 229 -3.34 -5.64 -3.08
CA LEU A 229 -2.64 -6.91 -2.95
C LEU A 229 -3.56 -7.90 -2.24
N ASP A 230 -3.88 -8.97 -2.93
CA ASP A 230 -4.79 -10.02 -2.52
C ASP A 230 -4.07 -11.34 -2.25
N ALA A 231 -4.52 -12.08 -1.25
CA ALA A 231 -4.14 -13.47 -1.00
C ALA A 231 -5.22 -14.13 -0.14
N ASP A 232 -5.27 -15.45 -0.18
CA ASP A 232 -6.22 -16.21 0.63
C ASP A 232 -5.90 -16.07 2.13
N GLU A 233 -6.91 -16.07 3.00
CA GLU A 233 -6.78 -15.79 4.44
C GLU A 233 -5.78 -16.72 5.13
N ASP A 234 -5.77 -18.03 4.77
CA ASP A 234 -4.86 -19.01 5.36
C ASP A 234 -3.40 -18.71 5.00
N LEU A 235 -3.14 -18.23 3.78
CA LEU A 235 -1.81 -17.80 3.36
C LEU A 235 -1.37 -16.55 4.14
N LEU A 236 -2.26 -15.58 4.28
CA LEU A 236 -1.98 -14.36 5.05
C LEU A 236 -1.66 -14.67 6.52
N GLN A 237 -2.39 -15.63 7.12
CA GLN A 237 -2.11 -16.11 8.47
C GLN A 237 -0.74 -16.76 8.56
N SER A 238 -0.42 -17.67 7.63
CA SER A 238 0.88 -18.34 7.60
C SER A 238 2.02 -17.32 7.48
N TRP A 239 1.93 -16.39 6.54
CA TRP A 239 2.93 -15.34 6.34
C TRP A 239 3.07 -14.41 7.55
N TYR A 240 1.97 -14.12 8.23
CA TYR A 240 2.01 -13.34 9.46
C TYR A 240 2.75 -14.06 10.58
N VAL A 241 2.48 -15.37 10.76
CA VAL A 241 3.16 -16.20 11.76
C VAL A 241 4.66 -16.30 11.46
N ASP A 242 5.03 -16.58 10.22
CA ASP A 242 6.44 -16.68 9.77
C ASP A 242 7.18 -15.37 9.99
N ARG A 243 6.55 -14.24 9.65
CA ARG A 243 7.09 -12.91 9.93
C ARG A 243 7.29 -12.68 11.43
N PHE A 244 6.33 -13.06 12.26
CA PHE A 244 6.45 -12.94 13.71
C PHE A 244 7.62 -13.75 14.26
N LEU A 245 7.80 -15.00 13.81
CA LEU A 245 8.90 -15.86 14.19
C LEU A 245 10.27 -15.26 13.82
N THR A 246 10.40 -14.72 12.62
CA THR A 246 11.64 -14.06 12.18
C THR A 246 11.90 -12.78 12.98
N LEU A 247 10.89 -11.94 13.19
CA LEU A 247 11.02 -10.73 13.99
C LEU A 247 11.40 -11.05 15.44
N ARG A 248 10.89 -12.14 16.02
CA ARG A 248 11.31 -12.64 17.32
C ARG A 248 12.80 -12.96 17.37
N GLY A 249 13.33 -13.56 16.31
CA GLY A 249 14.76 -13.87 16.18
C GLY A 249 15.66 -12.67 15.90
N THR A 250 15.08 -11.53 15.50
CA THR A 250 15.81 -10.34 15.01
C THR A 250 15.37 -9.05 15.75
N ALA A 251 14.47 -8.28 15.19
CA ALA A 251 14.08 -6.97 15.69
C ALA A 251 13.48 -6.97 17.11
N PHE A 252 12.80 -8.04 17.54
CA PHE A 252 12.27 -8.12 18.91
C PHE A 252 13.36 -8.32 19.97
N ARG A 253 14.57 -8.72 19.57
CA ARG A 253 15.72 -8.81 20.47
C ARG A 253 16.30 -7.46 20.86
N ASP A 254 16.01 -6.41 20.11
CA ASP A 254 16.41 -5.07 20.50
C ASP A 254 15.65 -4.66 21.78
N PRO A 255 16.35 -4.27 22.87
CA PRO A 255 15.69 -3.82 24.11
C PRO A 255 14.76 -2.60 23.91
N LYS A 256 14.94 -1.81 22.85
CA LYS A 256 14.08 -0.69 22.50
C LYS A 256 12.81 -1.11 21.76
N SER A 257 12.70 -2.38 21.34
CA SER A 257 11.54 -2.87 20.63
C SER A 257 10.33 -2.93 21.56
N TYR A 258 9.23 -2.36 21.11
CA TYR A 258 7.92 -2.51 21.78
C TYR A 258 7.55 -3.99 22.00
N PHE A 259 7.99 -4.86 21.09
CA PHE A 259 7.74 -6.30 21.12
C PHE A 259 8.85 -7.11 21.80
N HIS A 260 9.79 -6.47 22.49
CA HIS A 260 10.90 -7.15 23.18
C HIS A 260 10.43 -8.26 24.11
N ARG A 261 9.27 -8.10 24.73
CA ARG A 261 8.63 -9.11 25.59
C ARG A 261 8.41 -10.47 24.90
N TYR A 262 8.40 -10.52 23.58
CA TYR A 262 8.23 -11.76 22.80
C TYR A 262 9.56 -12.42 22.42
N ALA A 263 10.69 -11.77 22.65
CA ALA A 263 12.01 -12.27 22.25
C ALA A 263 12.40 -13.60 22.93
N THR A 264 11.87 -13.87 24.12
CA THR A 264 12.17 -15.06 24.93
C THR A 264 11.17 -16.21 24.78
N LEU A 265 10.13 -16.05 23.98
CA LEU A 265 9.14 -17.10 23.75
C LEU A 265 9.79 -18.31 23.05
N SER A 266 9.39 -19.52 23.42
CA SER A 266 9.69 -20.71 22.62
C SER A 266 8.97 -20.67 21.28
N ASP A 267 9.36 -21.50 20.30
CA ASP A 267 8.71 -21.54 18.98
C ASP A 267 7.21 -21.83 19.12
N ALA A 268 6.84 -22.81 19.92
CA ALA A 268 5.42 -23.15 20.14
C ALA A 268 4.63 -22.00 20.78
N GLN A 269 5.22 -21.29 21.74
CA GLN A 269 4.59 -20.13 22.37
C GLN A 269 4.47 -18.97 21.38
N ALA A 270 5.48 -18.73 20.55
CA ALA A 270 5.49 -17.68 19.56
C ALA A 270 4.44 -17.92 18.46
N VAL A 271 4.33 -19.15 17.94
CA VAL A 271 3.28 -19.55 17.00
C VAL A 271 1.90 -19.32 17.60
N LYS A 272 1.67 -19.81 18.84
CA LYS A 272 0.39 -19.63 19.54
C LYS A 272 0.05 -18.14 19.71
N THR A 273 1.03 -17.32 20.10
CA THR A 273 0.86 -15.88 20.30
C THR A 273 0.54 -15.18 18.98
N ALA A 274 1.33 -15.44 17.93
CA ALA A 274 1.11 -14.85 16.61
C ALA A 274 -0.26 -15.23 16.02
N THR A 275 -0.65 -16.50 16.10
CA THR A 275 -1.98 -16.98 15.66
C THR A 275 -3.10 -16.31 16.45
N SER A 276 -2.94 -16.14 17.76
CA SER A 276 -3.93 -15.44 18.58
C SER A 276 -4.08 -13.97 18.18
N ILE A 277 -2.98 -13.26 17.96
CA ILE A 277 -3.02 -11.86 17.50
C ILE A 277 -3.65 -11.77 16.10
N TRP A 278 -3.27 -12.68 15.19
CA TRP A 278 -3.88 -12.74 13.87
C TRP A 278 -5.40 -12.87 13.96
N THR A 279 -5.89 -13.88 14.67
CA THR A 279 -7.33 -14.19 14.73
C THR A 279 -8.14 -13.07 15.37
N ARG A 280 -7.64 -12.47 16.48
CA ARG A 280 -8.39 -11.47 17.24
C ARG A 280 -8.32 -10.07 16.62
N ILE A 281 -7.26 -9.75 15.92
CA ILE A 281 -6.99 -8.39 15.44
C ILE A 281 -6.93 -8.35 13.92
N ASN A 282 -5.94 -9.00 13.30
CA ASN A 282 -5.67 -8.81 11.87
C ASN A 282 -6.75 -9.40 10.97
N LEU A 283 -7.23 -10.60 11.30
CA LEU A 283 -8.30 -11.27 10.54
C LEU A 283 -9.62 -10.51 10.65
N LEU A 284 -9.93 -10.00 11.84
CA LEU A 284 -11.13 -9.19 12.05
C LEU A 284 -11.05 -7.91 11.21
N ASN A 285 -9.93 -7.18 11.28
CA ASN A 285 -9.73 -5.98 10.47
C ASN A 285 -9.75 -6.29 8.96
N LEU A 286 -9.14 -7.41 8.55
CA LEU A 286 -9.19 -7.85 7.15
C LEU A 286 -10.64 -8.02 6.67
N ARG A 287 -11.45 -8.77 7.41
CA ARG A 287 -12.83 -9.09 7.01
C ARG A 287 -13.77 -7.90 7.07
N GLU A 288 -13.62 -7.05 8.07
CA GLU A 288 -14.53 -5.92 8.30
C GLU A 288 -14.18 -4.69 7.47
N ASN A 289 -12.89 -4.38 7.29
CA ASN A 289 -12.46 -3.09 6.78
C ASN A 289 -11.63 -3.18 5.48
N ILE A 290 -10.84 -4.24 5.27
CA ILE A 290 -9.87 -4.29 4.17
C ILE A 290 -10.45 -5.07 2.98
N LEU A 291 -10.86 -6.32 3.19
CA LEU A 291 -11.36 -7.21 2.13
C LEU A 291 -12.59 -6.64 1.39
N PRO A 292 -13.57 -6.01 2.04
CA PRO A 292 -14.70 -5.40 1.35
C PRO A 292 -14.30 -4.31 0.34
N THR A 293 -13.13 -3.69 0.51
CA THR A 293 -12.63 -2.64 -0.37
C THR A 293 -11.93 -3.16 -1.62
N ARG A 294 -11.63 -4.45 -1.69
CA ARG A 294 -10.91 -5.11 -2.78
C ARG A 294 -11.47 -4.75 -4.16
N GLN A 295 -12.80 -4.77 -4.30
CA GLN A 295 -13.47 -4.49 -5.56
C GLN A 295 -13.47 -3.00 -5.95
N ARG A 296 -12.91 -2.12 -5.14
CA ARG A 296 -12.75 -0.69 -5.45
C ARG A 296 -11.43 -0.38 -6.14
N ALA A 297 -10.46 -1.29 -6.06
CA ALA A 297 -9.16 -1.11 -6.67
C ALA A 297 -9.24 -1.09 -8.21
N ASP A 298 -8.35 -0.34 -8.85
CA ASP A 298 -8.20 -0.35 -10.30
C ASP A 298 -7.41 -1.56 -10.77
N LEU A 299 -6.53 -2.08 -9.89
CA LEU A 299 -5.74 -3.27 -10.16
C LEU A 299 -5.64 -4.14 -8.92
N ILE A 300 -5.83 -5.46 -9.09
CA ILE A 300 -5.67 -6.44 -8.03
C ILE A 300 -4.52 -7.38 -8.42
N LEU A 301 -3.56 -7.53 -7.51
CA LEU A 301 -2.45 -8.49 -7.63
C LEU A 301 -2.74 -9.67 -6.69
N LYS A 302 -3.13 -10.81 -7.24
CA LYS A 302 -3.39 -12.02 -6.45
C LYS A 302 -2.12 -12.82 -6.25
N LYS A 303 -1.71 -12.96 -4.99
CA LYS A 303 -0.53 -13.74 -4.57
C LYS A 303 -0.92 -15.15 -4.14
N VAL A 304 0.02 -16.07 -4.33
CA VAL A 304 -0.10 -17.48 -3.97
C VAL A 304 0.90 -17.87 -2.88
N GLU A 305 0.91 -19.14 -2.48
CA GLU A 305 1.73 -19.66 -1.37
C GLU A 305 3.22 -19.25 -1.45
N SER A 306 3.77 -19.16 -2.64
CA SER A 306 5.16 -18.72 -2.88
C SER A 306 5.41 -17.23 -2.62
N HIS A 307 4.43 -16.44 -2.19
CA HIS A 307 4.42 -14.96 -2.13
C HIS A 307 4.50 -14.25 -3.50
N LEU A 308 4.53 -15.00 -4.61
CA LEU A 308 4.57 -14.45 -5.96
C LEU A 308 3.16 -14.12 -6.45
N VAL A 309 3.06 -13.17 -7.37
CA VAL A 309 1.80 -12.82 -8.04
C VAL A 309 1.54 -13.81 -9.17
N GLU A 310 0.38 -14.45 -9.14
CA GLU A 310 -0.04 -15.45 -10.15
C GLU A 310 -1.10 -14.89 -11.09
N GLU A 311 -1.93 -13.98 -10.63
CA GLU A 311 -3.02 -13.41 -11.40
C GLU A 311 -3.06 -11.89 -11.21
N VAL A 312 -3.35 -11.17 -12.28
CA VAL A 312 -3.55 -9.72 -12.29
C VAL A 312 -4.93 -9.42 -12.82
N ALA A 313 -5.75 -8.72 -12.03
CA ALA A 313 -7.06 -8.25 -12.46
C ALA A 313 -7.04 -6.73 -12.62
N LEU A 314 -7.21 -6.26 -13.87
CA LEU A 314 -7.24 -4.85 -14.21
C LEU A 314 -8.68 -4.42 -14.45
N ARG A 315 -9.13 -3.35 -13.78
CA ARG A 315 -10.46 -2.78 -13.98
C ARG A 315 -10.59 -2.25 -15.40
N ARG A 316 -11.73 -2.54 -16.04
CA ARG A 316 -12.11 -1.96 -17.34
C ARG A 316 -12.43 -0.49 -17.14
N LEU A 317 -11.97 0.37 -18.08
CA LEU A 317 -12.29 1.81 -18.10
C LEU A 317 -13.76 2.02 -18.44
#